data_0f0dd8a9a039da7e91f92f298da4d6fd
#
_entry.id   0f0dd8a9a039da7e91f92f298da4d6fd
#
_cell.length_a   1.000
_cell.length_b   1.000
_cell.length_c   1.000
_cell.angle_alpha   90.00
_cell.angle_beta   90.00
_cell.angle_gamma   90.00
#
_symmetry.space_group_name_H-M   'P 1'
#
loop_
_entity.id
_entity.type
_entity.pdbx_description
1 polymer ?
#
loop_
_entity_poly.entity_id
_entity_poly.type
_entity_poly.pdbx_seq_one_letter_code
_entity_poly.pdbx_strand_id
1 'polypeptide(L)'
;MKRRRVVLLSLAAVVVLVAAAVFLLFLRSLHRVETAQAQCYARYQTMLSNLADSQVELTEDGNLVGVYSLETLGLYEQAAESVERQFSALEKMPPEEFEALDTKARMAWKDETHATPQPVVLDTQGLTMDAVEQDLAKIERHPSEDAYAYLENGAFHIQPEVQGNVLKDRLAVTVFTGLLSGAQVPVDAPLRLSVELTDYDCYIPPVVTASDGSFDYAALLQEATQDMTIPVNLPGQTLSLQVAPLVSTDGTGKITLDEEGLKAQIAQFAASFDKDETPYLLTTYEGTIKPLTFLPCSYRLDQAGLLTLLEDSLTRLSADAVEAPYTCTRKGEPFSISGTYVEVDIQQQQMTYYKDGEVLVHTDVVTGRKGGYDTPTGYYQVQTHSPNAWLTGPDYRVFVKYWVGFYLAYGIHDASWRTEFGGEKYIYDGSHGCVNTPEAA
;
A
#
# COMPACT_ATOMS: atom_id res chain seq x y z
N MET A 1 40.11 -66.99 98.97
CA MET A 1 40.28 -66.92 97.50
C MET A 1 38.96 -66.75 96.71
N LYS A 2 37.84 -67.29 97.16
CA LYS A 2 36.54 -67.16 96.41
C LYS A 2 35.98 -65.69 96.26
N ARG A 3 36.06 -64.83 97.31
CA ARG A 3 35.55 -63.44 97.23
C ARG A 3 36.34 -62.54 96.25
N ARG A 4 37.66 -62.70 96.11
CA ARG A 4 38.44 -61.93 95.09
C ARG A 4 38.11 -62.27 93.65
N ARG A 5 37.76 -63.55 93.37
CA ARG A 5 37.35 -64.00 92.00
C ARG A 5 35.99 -63.45 91.61
N VAL A 6 35.08 -63.37 92.58
CA VAL A 6 33.74 -62.83 92.28
C VAL A 6 33.79 -61.29 92.00
N VAL A 7 34.59 -60.52 92.71
CA VAL A 7 34.80 -59.09 92.48
C VAL A 7 35.50 -58.81 91.15
N LEU A 8 36.49 -59.66 90.78
CA LEU A 8 37.16 -59.54 89.48
C LEU A 8 36.25 -59.91 88.31
N LEU A 9 35.37 -60.88 88.45
CA LEU A 9 34.39 -61.27 87.44
C LEU A 9 33.29 -60.18 87.30
N SER A 10 32.85 -59.57 88.38
CA SER A 10 31.89 -58.47 88.35
C SER A 10 32.48 -57.16 87.72
N LEU A 11 33.76 -56.86 88.00
CA LEU A 11 34.46 -55.74 87.39
C LEU A 11 34.67 -55.95 85.86
N ALA A 12 35.03 -57.18 85.45
CA ALA A 12 35.16 -57.54 84.03
C ALA A 12 33.82 -57.43 83.30
N ALA A 13 32.73 -57.89 83.95
CA ALA A 13 31.38 -57.75 83.39
C ALA A 13 30.97 -56.28 83.22
N VAL A 14 31.26 -55.41 84.20
CA VAL A 14 31.00 -53.95 84.10
C VAL A 14 31.83 -53.31 82.96
N VAL A 15 33.11 -53.67 82.84
CA VAL A 15 33.98 -53.17 81.75
C VAL A 15 33.44 -53.59 80.40
N VAL A 16 32.98 -54.85 80.23
CA VAL A 16 32.39 -55.34 78.98
C VAL A 16 31.08 -54.60 78.69
N LEU A 17 30.22 -54.35 79.69
CA LEU A 17 28.97 -53.58 79.50
C LEU A 17 29.25 -52.13 79.11
N VAL A 18 30.22 -51.49 79.77
CA VAL A 18 30.65 -50.15 79.45
C VAL A 18 31.24 -50.10 78.02
N ALA A 19 32.09 -51.05 77.65
CA ALA A 19 32.65 -51.14 76.30
C ALA A 19 31.56 -51.36 75.25
N ALA A 20 30.60 -52.28 75.55
CA ALA A 20 29.43 -52.45 74.64
C ALA A 20 28.55 -51.19 74.50
N ALA A 21 28.32 -50.49 75.62
CA ALA A 21 27.56 -49.19 75.56
C ALA A 21 28.33 -48.14 74.79
N VAL A 22 29.63 -47.98 74.96
CA VAL A 22 30.51 -47.11 74.22
C VAL A 22 30.49 -47.46 72.72
N PHE A 23 30.61 -48.78 72.42
CA PHE A 23 30.53 -49.27 71.03
C PHE A 23 29.18 -49.01 70.39
N LEU A 24 28.05 -49.18 71.08
CA LEU A 24 26.73 -48.87 70.60
C LEU A 24 26.55 -47.36 70.38
N LEU A 25 27.10 -46.55 71.29
CA LEU A 25 27.08 -45.08 71.09
C LEU A 25 27.90 -44.64 69.84
N PHE A 26 29.05 -45.32 69.65
CA PHE A 26 29.87 -45.09 68.46
C PHE A 26 29.16 -45.50 67.18
N LEU A 27 28.54 -46.70 67.15
CA LEU A 27 27.73 -47.09 65.96
C LEU A 27 26.58 -46.15 65.68
N ARG A 28 25.87 -45.68 66.71
CA ARG A 28 24.82 -44.63 66.58
C ARG A 28 25.37 -43.30 66.03
N SER A 29 26.57 -42.92 66.46
CA SER A 29 27.25 -41.73 65.99
C SER A 29 27.63 -41.85 64.52
N LEU A 30 28.18 -43.01 64.14
CA LEU A 30 28.56 -43.34 62.78
C LEU A 30 27.32 -43.30 61.84
N HIS A 31 26.23 -43.97 62.23
CA HIS A 31 24.99 -43.99 61.48
C HIS A 31 24.36 -42.55 61.33
N ARG A 32 24.49 -41.67 62.35
CA ARG A 32 24.10 -40.30 62.28
C ARG A 32 24.91 -39.51 61.25
N VAL A 33 26.20 -39.75 61.15
CA VAL A 33 27.11 -39.12 60.18
C VAL A 33 26.75 -39.55 58.76
N GLU A 34 26.56 -40.86 58.54
CA GLU A 34 26.15 -41.42 57.25
C GLU A 34 24.82 -40.89 56.82
N THR A 35 23.83 -40.81 57.73
CA THR A 35 22.49 -40.20 57.42
C THR A 35 22.61 -38.72 57.09
N ALA A 36 23.43 -37.95 57.81
CA ALA A 36 23.62 -36.54 57.58
C ALA A 36 24.31 -36.27 56.23
N GLN A 37 25.34 -37.06 55.91
CA GLN A 37 26.03 -36.99 54.63
C GLN A 37 25.07 -37.31 53.45
N ALA A 38 24.29 -38.40 53.59
CA ALA A 38 23.26 -38.74 52.57
C ALA A 38 22.24 -37.65 52.35
N GLN A 39 21.87 -36.91 53.42
CA GLN A 39 20.99 -35.74 53.29
C GLN A 39 21.68 -34.58 52.55
N CYS A 40 22.98 -34.35 52.78
CA CYS A 40 23.75 -33.33 52.02
C CYS A 40 23.85 -33.71 50.55
N TYR A 41 24.17 -34.94 50.23
CA TYR A 41 24.19 -35.44 48.86
C TYR A 41 22.83 -35.31 48.17
N ALA A 42 21.76 -35.71 48.83
CA ALA A 42 20.41 -35.59 48.31
C ALA A 42 20.06 -34.12 48.00
N ARG A 43 20.47 -33.17 48.85
CA ARG A 43 20.25 -31.72 48.64
C ARG A 43 21.09 -31.20 47.48
N TYR A 44 22.35 -31.62 47.34
CA TYR A 44 23.19 -31.32 46.19
C TYR A 44 22.52 -31.77 44.87
N GLN A 45 22.03 -33.01 44.82
CA GLN A 45 21.32 -33.56 43.66
C GLN A 45 20.02 -32.81 43.38
N THR A 46 19.28 -32.44 44.41
CA THR A 46 18.04 -31.64 44.27
C THR A 46 18.32 -30.28 43.65
N MET A 47 19.39 -29.59 44.08
CA MET A 47 19.76 -28.30 43.51
C MET A 47 20.15 -28.40 42.03
N LEU A 48 20.92 -29.44 41.62
CA LEU A 48 21.25 -29.69 40.22
C LEU A 48 19.98 -30.00 39.38
N SER A 49 19.08 -30.82 39.93
CA SER A 49 17.80 -31.12 39.26
C SER A 49 16.95 -29.85 39.12
N ASN A 50 16.87 -29.01 40.15
CA ASN A 50 16.15 -27.76 40.09
C ASN A 50 16.70 -26.79 39.01
N LEU A 51 18.05 -26.78 38.85
CA LEU A 51 18.65 -26.02 37.73
C LEU A 51 18.23 -26.58 36.38
N ALA A 52 18.31 -27.91 36.19
CA ALA A 52 17.94 -28.57 34.95
C ALA A 52 16.45 -28.38 34.59
N ASP A 53 15.59 -28.38 35.62
CA ASP A 53 14.15 -28.22 35.47
C ASP A 53 13.70 -26.74 35.40
N SER A 54 14.62 -25.79 35.59
CA SER A 54 14.32 -24.35 35.52
C SER A 54 14.06 -23.91 34.09
N GLN A 55 13.02 -23.08 33.89
CA GLN A 55 12.52 -22.69 32.56
C GLN A 55 12.06 -21.23 32.52
N VAL A 56 12.18 -20.66 31.32
CA VAL A 56 11.61 -19.37 30.95
C VAL A 56 10.59 -19.62 29.85
N GLU A 57 9.36 -19.24 30.09
CA GLU A 57 8.28 -19.23 29.10
C GLU A 57 8.19 -17.86 28.42
N LEU A 58 8.18 -17.85 27.10
CA LEU A 58 8.01 -16.64 26.29
C LEU A 58 6.67 -16.69 25.59
N THR A 59 5.89 -15.63 25.73
CA THR A 59 4.64 -15.39 25.01
C THR A 59 4.68 -14.07 24.24
N GLU A 60 3.88 -13.98 23.20
CA GLU A 60 3.65 -12.78 22.41
C GLU A 60 2.15 -12.69 22.04
N ASP A 61 1.48 -11.62 22.39
CA ASP A 61 0.02 -11.46 22.28
C ASP A 61 -0.76 -12.64 22.93
N GLY A 62 -0.27 -13.13 24.08
CA GLY A 62 -0.86 -14.25 24.77
C GLY A 62 -0.61 -15.61 24.12
N ASN A 63 0.12 -15.68 23.01
CA ASN A 63 0.45 -16.94 22.35
C ASN A 63 1.84 -17.42 22.79
N LEU A 64 1.95 -18.72 23.07
CA LEU A 64 3.23 -19.32 23.45
C LEU A 64 4.19 -19.31 22.25
N VAL A 65 5.34 -18.64 22.43
CA VAL A 65 6.47 -18.64 21.49
C VAL A 65 7.36 -19.85 21.77
N GLY A 66 7.74 -20.05 23.04
CA GLY A 66 8.58 -21.19 23.43
C GLY A 66 8.80 -21.26 24.92
N VAL A 67 9.36 -22.42 25.35
CA VAL A 67 9.81 -22.66 26.73
C VAL A 67 11.27 -23.06 26.68
N TYR A 68 12.12 -22.32 27.39
CA TYR A 68 13.57 -22.44 27.29
C TYR A 68 14.16 -22.84 28.64
N SER A 69 14.93 -23.94 28.68
CA SER A 69 15.70 -24.35 29.84
C SER A 69 16.93 -23.46 30.04
N LEU A 70 17.52 -23.47 31.24
CA LEU A 70 18.81 -22.82 31.49
C LEU A 70 19.93 -23.38 30.60
N GLU A 71 19.85 -24.63 30.22
CA GLU A 71 20.80 -25.26 29.28
C GLU A 71 20.66 -24.67 27.88
N THR A 72 19.42 -24.55 27.36
CA THR A 72 19.13 -23.93 26.08
C THR A 72 19.58 -22.47 26.02
N LEU A 73 19.49 -21.79 27.17
CA LEU A 73 19.89 -20.37 27.29
C LEU A 73 21.40 -20.23 27.60
N GLY A 74 22.19 -21.32 27.68
CA GLY A 74 23.63 -21.27 27.94
C GLY A 74 24.01 -20.94 29.38
N LEU A 75 23.06 -20.97 30.33
CA LEU A 75 23.27 -20.54 31.71
C LEU A 75 23.46 -21.69 32.69
N TYR A 76 23.20 -22.95 32.29
CA TYR A 76 23.21 -24.09 33.15
C TYR A 76 24.62 -24.40 33.74
N GLU A 77 25.64 -24.46 32.91
CA GLU A 77 27.00 -24.87 33.33
C GLU A 77 27.56 -23.94 34.43
N GLN A 78 27.44 -22.63 34.24
CA GLN A 78 27.91 -21.67 35.24
C GLN A 78 27.11 -21.73 36.55
N ALA A 79 25.77 -21.93 36.42
CA ALA A 79 24.91 -22.12 37.58
C ALA A 79 25.24 -23.42 38.33
N ALA A 80 25.49 -24.52 37.61
CA ALA A 80 25.90 -25.79 38.18
C ALA A 80 27.25 -25.71 38.91
N GLU A 81 28.24 -25.01 38.32
CA GLU A 81 29.51 -24.73 39.02
C GLU A 81 29.28 -23.94 40.32
N SER A 82 28.31 -23.05 40.34
CA SER A 82 27.94 -22.32 41.57
C SER A 82 27.34 -23.23 42.65
N VAL A 83 26.54 -24.25 42.25
CA VAL A 83 26.07 -25.29 43.17
C VAL A 83 27.26 -26.08 43.67
N GLU A 84 28.13 -26.55 42.77
CA GLU A 84 29.29 -27.37 43.13
C GLU A 84 30.22 -26.71 44.17
N ARG A 85 30.39 -25.39 44.06
CA ARG A 85 31.21 -24.61 45.04
C ARG A 85 30.61 -24.55 46.43
N GLN A 86 29.31 -24.82 46.59
CA GLN A 86 28.63 -24.77 47.89
C GLN A 86 28.79 -26.07 48.69
N PHE A 87 29.22 -27.16 48.06
CA PHE A 87 29.34 -28.47 48.70
C PHE A 87 30.81 -28.95 48.67
N SER A 88 31.27 -29.58 49.79
CA SER A 88 32.56 -30.20 49.84
C SER A 88 32.64 -31.51 49.00
N ALA A 89 33.80 -31.98 48.72
CA ALA A 89 33.99 -33.23 47.97
C ALA A 89 33.27 -34.44 48.60
N LEU A 90 33.21 -34.47 49.91
CA LEU A 90 32.53 -35.56 50.65
C LEU A 90 31.01 -35.39 50.66
N GLU A 91 30.51 -34.21 50.65
CA GLU A 91 29.06 -33.91 50.52
C GLU A 91 28.49 -34.21 49.12
N LYS A 92 29.32 -34.15 48.06
CA LYS A 92 29.00 -34.52 46.69
C LYS A 92 29.23 -36.02 46.40
N MET A 93 29.80 -36.79 47.37
CA MET A 93 30.08 -38.19 47.18
C MET A 93 28.80 -39.05 47.36
N PRO A 94 28.52 -40.01 46.48
CA PRO A 94 27.37 -40.89 46.63
C PRO A 94 27.44 -41.63 47.99
N PRO A 95 26.31 -41.89 48.70
CA PRO A 95 26.29 -42.51 50.03
C PRO A 95 27.00 -43.84 50.10
N GLU A 96 26.89 -44.65 49.04
CA GLU A 96 27.57 -45.96 48.94
C GLU A 96 29.09 -45.82 48.88
N GLU A 97 29.64 -44.82 48.25
CA GLU A 97 31.05 -44.50 48.18
C GLU A 97 31.55 -43.93 49.53
N PHE A 98 30.76 -43.10 50.17
CA PHE A 98 31.07 -42.57 51.51
C PHE A 98 31.10 -43.65 52.56
N GLU A 99 30.17 -44.61 52.53
CA GLU A 99 30.13 -45.76 53.43
C GLU A 99 31.33 -46.69 53.21
N ALA A 100 31.90 -46.74 52.02
CA ALA A 100 33.10 -47.50 51.70
C ALA A 100 34.39 -46.88 52.25
N LEU A 101 34.38 -45.58 52.65
CA LEU A 101 35.55 -44.97 53.29
C LEU A 101 35.88 -45.60 54.65
N ASP A 102 37.12 -45.45 55.10
CA ASP A 102 37.49 -45.88 56.44
C ASP A 102 36.71 -45.08 57.51
N THR A 103 36.54 -45.66 58.68
CA THR A 103 35.75 -45.10 59.77
C THR A 103 36.28 -43.73 60.26
N LYS A 104 37.62 -43.55 60.19
CA LYS A 104 38.24 -42.26 60.58
C LYS A 104 37.88 -41.17 59.63
N ALA A 105 37.91 -41.41 58.34
CA ALA A 105 37.53 -40.47 57.31
C ALA A 105 36.05 -40.07 57.44
N ARG A 106 35.16 -41.09 57.66
CA ARG A 106 33.70 -40.79 57.85
C ARG A 106 33.43 -39.95 59.10
N MET A 107 34.13 -40.23 60.21
CA MET A 107 33.96 -39.49 61.45
C MET A 107 34.59 -38.10 61.38
N ALA A 108 35.66 -37.91 60.62
CA ALA A 108 36.25 -36.56 60.41
C ALA A 108 35.29 -35.60 59.73
N TRP A 109 34.46 -36.09 58.80
CA TRP A 109 33.44 -35.26 58.12
C TRP A 109 32.47 -34.58 59.09
N LYS A 110 32.14 -35.21 60.22
CA LYS A 110 31.25 -34.61 61.25
C LYS A 110 31.79 -33.31 61.84
N ASP A 111 33.10 -33.16 61.89
CA ASP A 111 33.80 -32.05 62.55
C ASP A 111 34.07 -30.93 61.53
N GLU A 112 33.69 -31.11 60.23
CA GLU A 112 33.74 -30.06 59.19
C GLU A 112 32.62 -29.08 59.38
N THR A 113 32.83 -27.82 58.93
CA THR A 113 31.82 -26.82 58.93
C THR A 113 30.97 -26.97 57.64
N HIS A 114 29.72 -27.38 57.82
CA HIS A 114 28.77 -27.49 56.68
C HIS A 114 28.01 -26.19 56.47
N ALA A 115 28.17 -25.56 55.30
CA ALA A 115 27.46 -24.36 54.94
C ALA A 115 25.99 -24.72 54.60
N THR A 116 25.08 -23.83 54.96
CA THR A 116 23.70 -23.92 54.48
C THR A 116 23.68 -23.51 53.02
N PRO A 117 23.25 -24.36 52.08
CA PRO A 117 23.17 -24.03 50.68
C PRO A 117 22.30 -22.81 50.44
N GLN A 118 22.72 -21.94 49.52
CA GLN A 118 22.05 -20.72 49.16
C GLN A 118 21.44 -20.86 47.77
N PRO A 119 20.37 -20.10 47.44
CA PRO A 119 19.88 -20.00 46.09
C PRO A 119 20.98 -19.61 45.11
N VAL A 120 20.91 -20.14 43.89
CA VAL A 120 21.88 -19.85 42.83
C VAL A 120 21.45 -18.56 42.13
N VAL A 121 22.31 -17.56 42.17
CA VAL A 121 22.10 -16.30 41.40
C VAL A 121 22.60 -16.53 39.99
N LEU A 122 21.73 -16.26 39.01
CA LEU A 122 22.08 -16.37 37.61
C LEU A 122 22.94 -15.19 37.17
N ASP A 123 23.96 -15.47 36.37
CA ASP A 123 24.77 -14.50 35.65
C ASP A 123 24.50 -14.66 34.15
N THR A 124 24.25 -13.56 33.46
CA THR A 124 23.86 -13.55 32.05
C THR A 124 25.06 -13.48 31.09
N GLN A 125 26.30 -13.56 31.55
CA GLN A 125 27.49 -13.52 30.67
C GLN A 125 27.51 -14.63 29.61
N GLY A 126 26.92 -15.80 29.88
CA GLY A 126 26.83 -16.93 28.96
C GLY A 126 25.50 -17.02 28.20
N LEU A 127 24.62 -16.02 28.32
CA LEU A 127 23.30 -16.07 27.71
C LEU A 127 23.38 -16.19 26.18
N THR A 128 22.74 -17.22 25.63
CA THR A 128 22.54 -17.41 24.20
C THR A 128 21.05 -17.28 23.86
N MET A 129 20.76 -16.65 22.71
CA MET A 129 19.38 -16.39 22.28
C MET A 129 18.99 -17.17 21.02
N ASP A 130 19.87 -18.05 20.53
CA ASP A 130 19.70 -18.74 19.25
C ASP A 130 18.36 -19.47 19.14
N ALA A 131 17.96 -20.19 20.19
CA ALA A 131 16.66 -20.89 20.18
C ALA A 131 15.46 -19.93 20.24
N VAL A 132 15.58 -18.85 21.01
CA VAL A 132 14.55 -17.81 21.12
C VAL A 132 14.38 -17.11 19.78
N GLU A 133 15.48 -16.72 19.14
CA GLU A 133 15.48 -16.04 17.83
C GLU A 133 14.91 -16.95 16.73
N GLN A 134 15.23 -18.25 16.76
CA GLN A 134 14.66 -19.22 15.82
C GLN A 134 13.16 -19.39 15.99
N ASP A 135 12.63 -19.37 17.21
CA ASP A 135 11.20 -19.47 17.45
C ASP A 135 10.48 -18.18 17.09
N LEU A 136 11.03 -17.02 17.42
CA LEU A 136 10.51 -15.70 17.00
C LEU A 136 10.50 -15.54 15.48
N ALA A 137 11.47 -16.12 14.77
CA ALA A 137 11.54 -16.09 13.31
C ALA A 137 10.43 -16.90 12.61
N LYS A 138 9.74 -17.79 13.31
CA LYS A 138 8.60 -18.57 12.77
C LYS A 138 7.30 -17.76 12.74
N ILE A 139 7.25 -16.66 13.47
CA ILE A 139 6.06 -15.79 13.55
C ILE A 139 6.03 -14.90 12.30
N GLU A 140 4.91 -14.88 11.62
CA GLU A 140 4.70 -13.99 10.48
C GLU A 140 4.69 -12.54 10.94
N ARG A 141 5.53 -11.70 10.31
CA ARG A 141 5.72 -10.31 10.68
C ARG A 141 5.14 -9.37 9.61
N HIS A 142 4.36 -8.40 10.06
CA HIS A 142 3.84 -7.34 9.22
C HIS A 142 4.39 -6.00 9.71
N PRO A 143 4.95 -5.15 8.83
CA PRO A 143 5.39 -3.82 9.23
C PRO A 143 4.20 -2.95 9.64
N SER A 144 4.45 -1.96 10.47
CA SER A 144 3.46 -0.92 10.73
C SER A 144 3.23 -0.09 9.47
N GLU A 145 2.00 0.35 9.27
CA GLU A 145 1.62 1.23 8.16
C GLU A 145 1.33 2.63 8.70
N ASP A 146 1.86 3.64 8.04
CA ASP A 146 1.65 5.04 8.39
C ASP A 146 0.22 5.49 8.05
N ALA A 147 -0.30 6.42 8.82
CA ALA A 147 -1.52 7.12 8.45
C ALA A 147 -1.28 7.93 7.17
N TYR A 148 -2.28 8.02 6.31
CA TYR A 148 -2.23 8.83 5.09
C TYR A 148 -3.56 9.52 4.79
N ALA A 149 -3.48 10.65 4.10
CA ALA A 149 -4.66 11.35 3.62
C ALA A 149 -5.01 10.92 2.19
N TYR A 150 -6.31 10.83 1.90
CA TYR A 150 -6.85 10.59 0.57
C TYR A 150 -8.08 11.46 0.31
N LEU A 151 -8.36 11.72 -0.97
CA LEU A 151 -9.51 12.50 -1.38
C LEU A 151 -10.65 11.56 -1.81
N GLU A 152 -11.81 11.71 -1.23
CA GLU A 152 -13.02 10.99 -1.62
C GLU A 152 -14.25 11.87 -1.46
N ASN A 153 -15.15 11.86 -2.47
CA ASN A 153 -16.41 12.60 -2.46
C ASN A 153 -16.28 14.10 -2.10
N GLY A 154 -15.22 14.75 -2.57
CA GLY A 154 -14.99 16.17 -2.33
C GLY A 154 -14.52 16.54 -0.93
N ALA A 155 -13.91 15.59 -0.22
CA ALA A 155 -13.30 15.82 1.08
C ALA A 155 -12.01 15.00 1.25
N PHE A 156 -11.05 15.56 1.99
CA PHE A 156 -9.92 14.80 2.47
C PHE A 156 -10.33 13.93 3.67
N HIS A 157 -9.97 12.67 3.60
CA HIS A 157 -10.13 11.70 4.68
C HIS A 157 -8.76 11.21 5.12
N ILE A 158 -8.65 10.84 6.40
CA ILE A 158 -7.43 10.25 6.96
C ILE A 158 -7.69 8.76 7.16
N GLN A 159 -6.90 7.92 6.48
CA GLN A 159 -6.77 6.52 6.85
C GLN A 159 -5.84 6.44 8.05
N PRO A 160 -6.32 5.96 9.22
CA PRO A 160 -5.47 5.79 10.38
C PRO A 160 -4.34 4.79 10.13
N GLU A 161 -3.29 4.98 10.88
CA GLU A 161 -2.16 4.06 10.95
C GLU A 161 -2.57 2.66 11.42
N VAL A 162 -1.80 1.67 11.01
CA VAL A 162 -1.95 0.29 11.47
C VAL A 162 -0.67 -0.14 12.18
N GLN A 163 -0.79 -0.56 13.44
CA GLN A 163 0.33 -1.10 14.19
C GLN A 163 0.67 -2.48 13.65
N GLY A 164 1.92 -2.66 13.21
CA GLY A 164 2.48 -3.95 12.83
C GLY A 164 3.04 -4.72 14.02
N ASN A 165 3.60 -5.88 13.74
CA ASN A 165 4.21 -6.77 14.74
C ASN A 165 5.71 -7.04 14.50
N VAL A 166 6.40 -6.18 13.75
CA VAL A 166 7.86 -6.26 13.60
C VAL A 166 8.52 -5.83 14.90
N LEU A 167 9.32 -6.71 15.49
CA LEU A 167 10.00 -6.43 16.75
C LEU A 167 11.12 -5.39 16.57
N LYS A 168 11.29 -4.55 17.57
CA LYS A 168 12.47 -3.68 17.69
C LYS A 168 13.74 -4.51 17.79
N ASP A 169 14.80 -4.04 17.15
CA ASP A 169 16.09 -4.73 17.13
C ASP A 169 16.59 -5.04 18.54
N ARG A 170 17.08 -6.27 18.75
CA ARG A 170 17.63 -6.79 20.00
C ARG A 170 16.72 -6.71 21.23
N LEU A 171 15.42 -6.49 21.05
CA LEU A 171 14.50 -6.37 22.18
C LEU A 171 14.47 -7.64 23.02
N ALA A 172 14.31 -8.82 22.40
CA ALA A 172 14.27 -10.09 23.11
C ALA A 172 15.53 -10.31 23.95
N VAL A 173 16.71 -10.01 23.42
CA VAL A 173 17.98 -10.08 24.16
C VAL A 173 17.96 -9.17 25.39
N THR A 174 17.48 -7.95 25.22
CA THR A 174 17.41 -6.96 26.30
C THR A 174 16.46 -7.42 27.42
N VAL A 175 15.28 -7.91 27.04
CA VAL A 175 14.27 -8.40 27.98
C VAL A 175 14.78 -9.62 28.75
N PHE A 176 15.31 -10.63 28.05
CA PHE A 176 15.87 -11.85 28.70
C PHE A 176 17.04 -11.50 29.59
N THR A 177 17.97 -10.67 29.16
CA THR A 177 19.09 -10.22 29.99
C THR A 177 18.59 -9.52 31.26
N GLY A 178 17.63 -8.61 31.14
CA GLY A 178 17.06 -7.92 32.29
C GLY A 178 16.31 -8.84 33.26
N LEU A 179 15.54 -9.79 32.74
CA LEU A 179 14.77 -10.75 33.52
C LEU A 179 15.68 -11.76 34.30
N LEU A 180 16.70 -12.26 33.64
CA LEU A 180 17.57 -13.32 34.17
C LEU A 180 18.73 -12.78 35.02
N SER A 181 19.13 -11.53 34.80
CA SER A 181 20.21 -10.92 35.59
C SER A 181 19.83 -10.80 37.04
N GLY A 182 20.54 -11.55 37.89
CA GLY A 182 20.28 -11.59 39.32
C GLY A 182 19.05 -12.42 39.73
N ALA A 183 18.40 -13.11 38.81
CA ALA A 183 17.37 -14.09 39.14
C ALA A 183 17.96 -15.22 39.95
N GLN A 184 17.18 -15.78 40.88
CA GLN A 184 17.66 -16.81 41.81
C GLN A 184 16.91 -18.10 41.59
N VAL A 185 17.65 -19.18 41.38
CA VAL A 185 17.10 -20.54 41.43
C VAL A 185 17.05 -20.97 42.91
N PRO A 186 15.85 -21.22 43.48
CA PRO A 186 15.68 -21.64 44.84
C PRO A 186 16.36 -23.00 45.11
N VAL A 187 16.73 -23.24 46.39
CA VAL A 187 17.34 -24.53 46.80
C VAL A 187 16.36 -25.69 46.56
N ASP A 188 15.08 -25.50 46.88
CA ASP A 188 14.10 -26.57 46.99
C ASP A 188 13.06 -26.58 45.82
N ALA A 189 13.24 -25.74 44.80
CA ALA A 189 12.33 -25.68 43.66
C ALA A 189 13.02 -25.16 42.40
N PRO A 190 12.59 -25.58 41.19
CA PRO A 190 13.06 -24.97 39.94
C PRO A 190 12.56 -23.54 39.80
N LEU A 191 13.30 -22.69 39.08
CA LEU A 191 12.90 -21.35 38.67
C LEU A 191 11.91 -21.45 37.52
N ARG A 192 10.78 -20.75 37.65
CA ARG A 192 9.77 -20.60 36.60
C ARG A 192 9.57 -19.13 36.36
N LEU A 193 9.92 -18.68 35.19
CA LEU A 193 9.68 -17.30 34.74
C LEU A 193 8.78 -17.31 33.50
N SER A 194 7.97 -16.29 33.40
CA SER A 194 7.14 -16.04 32.20
C SER A 194 7.36 -14.62 31.72
N VAL A 195 7.46 -14.45 30.43
CA VAL A 195 7.68 -13.17 29.76
C VAL A 195 6.64 -13.03 28.68
N GLU A 196 5.85 -11.95 28.74
CA GLU A 196 4.99 -11.50 27.66
C GLU A 196 5.69 -10.34 26.94
N LEU A 197 6.05 -10.50 25.65
CA LEU A 197 6.80 -9.49 24.91
C LEU A 197 6.04 -8.19 24.77
N THR A 198 4.73 -8.25 24.62
CA THR A 198 3.88 -7.07 24.44
C THR A 198 3.84 -6.13 25.66
N ASP A 199 4.29 -6.62 26.83
CA ASP A 199 4.46 -5.77 28.02
C ASP A 199 5.62 -4.76 27.89
N TYR A 200 6.45 -4.86 26.82
CA TYR A 200 7.73 -4.13 26.68
C TYR A 200 7.78 -3.16 25.51
N ASP A 201 6.66 -2.64 25.01
CA ASP A 201 6.68 -1.76 23.82
C ASP A 201 7.57 -2.34 22.70
N CYS A 202 7.25 -3.57 22.34
CA CYS A 202 8.14 -4.44 21.56
C CYS A 202 8.15 -4.16 20.06
N TYR A 203 7.11 -3.57 19.53
CA TYR A 203 6.95 -3.40 18.08
C TYR A 203 7.48 -2.07 17.57
N ILE A 204 7.92 -2.06 16.32
CA ILE A 204 8.26 -0.82 15.62
C ILE A 204 6.95 -0.08 15.34
N PRO A 205 6.76 1.12 15.90
CA PRO A 205 5.52 1.87 15.67
C PRO A 205 5.49 2.47 14.26
N PRO A 206 4.31 2.88 13.75
CA PRO A 206 4.20 3.72 12.58
C PRO A 206 4.90 5.07 12.82
N VAL A 207 5.39 5.68 11.73
CA VAL A 207 6.11 6.96 11.81
C VAL A 207 5.14 8.13 11.81
N VAL A 208 4.04 8.01 11.03
CA VAL A 208 2.98 9.03 10.93
C VAL A 208 1.71 8.46 11.53
N THR A 209 1.11 9.21 12.46
CA THR A 209 -0.16 8.84 13.09
C THR A 209 -1.26 9.82 12.74
N ALA A 210 -2.50 9.39 12.74
CA ALA A 210 -3.66 10.24 12.45
C ALA A 210 -3.83 11.38 13.48
N SER A 211 -3.23 11.26 14.65
CA SER A 211 -3.37 12.19 15.76
C SER A 211 -2.19 13.15 15.95
N ASP A 212 -1.10 13.01 15.20
CA ASP A 212 0.11 13.83 15.41
C ASP A 212 0.03 15.24 14.83
N GLY A 213 -1.06 15.61 14.17
CA GLY A 213 -1.26 16.91 13.54
C GLY A 213 -0.53 17.09 12.21
N SER A 214 0.02 16.01 11.63
CA SER A 214 0.71 16.03 10.33
C SER A 214 -0.24 16.33 9.16
N PHE A 215 -1.56 16.22 9.35
CA PHE A 215 -2.56 16.40 8.31
C PHE A 215 -3.21 17.79 8.39
N ASP A 216 -2.54 18.78 7.78
CA ASP A 216 -3.12 20.09 7.51
C ASP A 216 -3.88 20.04 6.16
N TYR A 217 -5.19 20.05 6.20
CA TYR A 217 -6.04 20.00 5.01
C TYR A 217 -5.79 21.17 4.05
N ALA A 218 -5.44 22.34 4.55
CA ALA A 218 -5.13 23.49 3.70
C ALA A 218 -3.80 23.27 2.97
N ALA A 219 -2.79 22.73 3.65
CA ALA A 219 -1.51 22.38 3.02
C ALA A 219 -1.66 21.25 2.00
N LEU A 220 -2.44 20.21 2.31
CA LEU A 220 -2.74 19.12 1.39
C LEU A 220 -3.46 19.63 0.12
N LEU A 221 -4.44 20.50 0.28
CA LEU A 221 -5.14 21.10 -0.85
C LEU A 221 -4.20 21.97 -1.69
N GLN A 222 -3.38 22.78 -1.05
CA GLN A 222 -2.40 23.62 -1.73
C GLN A 222 -1.42 22.77 -2.56
N GLU A 223 -0.89 21.71 -2.00
CA GLU A 223 -0.02 20.78 -2.73
C GLU A 223 -0.71 20.14 -3.93
N ALA A 224 -1.97 19.68 -3.75
CA ALA A 224 -2.74 19.06 -4.81
C ALA A 224 -3.12 20.03 -5.95
N THR A 225 -3.23 21.35 -5.68
CA THR A 225 -3.83 22.31 -6.62
C THR A 225 -2.88 23.38 -7.13
N GLN A 226 -1.66 23.56 -6.57
CA GLN A 226 -0.75 24.67 -6.88
C GLN A 226 -0.49 24.85 -8.39
N ASP A 227 -0.34 23.78 -9.14
CA ASP A 227 -0.09 23.77 -10.58
C ASP A 227 -1.28 23.18 -11.38
N MET A 228 -2.40 22.94 -10.71
CA MET A 228 -3.54 22.29 -11.32
C MET A 228 -4.32 23.26 -12.18
N THR A 229 -4.57 22.84 -13.41
CA THR A 229 -5.42 23.56 -14.36
C THR A 229 -6.46 22.64 -14.98
N ILE A 230 -7.63 23.18 -15.28
CA ILE A 230 -8.67 22.47 -16.03
C ILE A 230 -8.73 23.08 -17.43
N PRO A 231 -8.43 22.31 -18.50
CA PRO A 231 -8.64 22.75 -19.86
C PRO A 231 -10.14 22.91 -20.16
N VAL A 232 -10.53 24.05 -20.69
CA VAL A 232 -11.91 24.36 -21.12
C VAL A 232 -11.89 24.45 -22.61
N ASN A 233 -12.42 23.43 -23.28
CA ASN A 233 -12.44 23.33 -24.74
C ASN A 233 -13.64 24.06 -25.33
N LEU A 234 -13.38 24.88 -26.33
CA LEU A 234 -14.35 25.60 -27.15
C LEU A 234 -13.95 25.44 -28.61
N PRO A 235 -14.87 25.64 -29.56
CA PRO A 235 -14.53 25.61 -30.98
C PRO A 235 -13.39 26.57 -31.31
N GLY A 236 -12.28 26.04 -31.81
CA GLY A 236 -11.12 26.81 -32.23
C GLY A 236 -10.19 27.34 -31.13
N GLN A 237 -10.47 27.06 -29.87
CA GLN A 237 -9.59 27.45 -28.76
C GLN A 237 -9.77 26.58 -27.53
N THR A 238 -8.72 26.45 -26.74
CA THR A 238 -8.77 25.87 -25.39
C THR A 238 -8.37 26.97 -24.40
N LEU A 239 -9.21 27.21 -23.41
CA LEU A 239 -8.93 28.10 -22.28
C LEU A 239 -8.45 27.27 -21.09
N SER A 240 -7.79 27.89 -20.13
CA SER A 240 -7.24 27.20 -18.96
C SER A 240 -7.77 27.85 -17.68
N LEU A 241 -8.44 27.05 -16.83
CA LEU A 241 -8.89 27.49 -15.51
C LEU A 241 -7.85 27.11 -14.47
N GLN A 242 -7.35 28.06 -13.69
CA GLN A 242 -6.50 27.81 -12.54
C GLN A 242 -7.36 27.36 -11.36
N VAL A 243 -7.00 26.24 -10.73
CA VAL A 243 -7.82 25.62 -9.67
C VAL A 243 -7.55 26.24 -8.30
N ALA A 244 -6.28 26.38 -7.91
CA ALA A 244 -5.89 26.80 -6.57
C ALA A 244 -6.62 28.02 -5.99
N PRO A 245 -6.86 29.12 -6.75
CA PRO A 245 -7.55 30.30 -6.19
C PRO A 245 -9.06 30.11 -6.01
N LEU A 246 -9.64 29.02 -6.53
CA LEU A 246 -11.08 28.79 -6.54
C LEU A 246 -11.55 27.76 -5.51
N VAL A 247 -10.62 27.13 -4.81
CA VAL A 247 -10.92 26.06 -3.85
C VAL A 247 -10.29 26.35 -2.51
N SER A 248 -10.96 25.93 -1.45
CA SER A 248 -10.46 25.94 -0.08
C SER A 248 -10.99 24.71 0.67
N THR A 249 -10.47 24.44 1.87
CA THR A 249 -11.03 23.39 2.74
C THR A 249 -11.63 24.01 4.00
N ASP A 250 -12.68 23.39 4.50
CA ASP A 250 -13.16 23.67 5.86
C ASP A 250 -12.33 22.86 6.89
N GLY A 251 -12.61 23.07 8.17
CA GLY A 251 -11.91 22.37 9.26
C GLY A 251 -12.15 20.85 9.32
N THR A 252 -13.01 20.32 8.47
CA THR A 252 -13.31 18.87 8.36
C THR A 252 -12.65 18.22 7.14
N GLY A 253 -11.88 18.99 6.35
CA GLY A 253 -11.25 18.52 5.13
C GLY A 253 -12.15 18.58 3.89
N LYS A 254 -13.39 19.05 4.02
CA LYS A 254 -14.32 19.21 2.89
C LYS A 254 -13.88 20.36 1.99
N ILE A 255 -13.86 20.12 0.67
CA ILE A 255 -13.58 21.14 -0.33
C ILE A 255 -14.77 22.09 -0.44
N THR A 256 -14.47 23.39 -0.43
CA THR A 256 -15.41 24.48 -0.62
C THR A 256 -14.96 25.33 -1.81
N LEU A 257 -15.91 25.84 -2.57
CA LEU A 257 -15.66 26.60 -3.81
C LEU A 257 -15.87 28.10 -3.59
N ASP A 258 -15.01 28.91 -4.22
CA ASP A 258 -15.26 30.33 -4.45
C ASP A 258 -16.15 30.47 -5.69
N GLU A 259 -17.46 30.36 -5.53
CA GLU A 259 -18.43 30.45 -6.62
C GLU A 259 -18.39 31.83 -7.35
N GLU A 260 -18.15 32.91 -6.59
CA GLU A 260 -18.09 34.25 -7.19
C GLU A 260 -16.81 34.42 -8.03
N GLY A 261 -15.67 33.91 -7.53
CA GLY A 261 -14.43 33.84 -8.30
C GLY A 261 -14.57 32.99 -9.56
N LEU A 262 -15.23 31.84 -9.45
CA LEU A 262 -15.50 30.95 -10.59
C LEU A 262 -16.40 31.64 -11.64
N LYS A 263 -17.51 32.28 -11.24
CA LYS A 263 -18.38 33.05 -12.12
C LYS A 263 -17.61 34.17 -12.81
N ALA A 264 -16.72 34.86 -12.10
CA ALA A 264 -15.90 35.90 -12.68
C ALA A 264 -14.93 35.36 -13.76
N GLN A 265 -14.32 34.19 -13.54
CA GLN A 265 -13.48 33.53 -14.55
C GLN A 265 -14.29 33.09 -15.78
N ILE A 266 -15.46 32.50 -15.57
CA ILE A 266 -16.39 32.13 -16.68
C ILE A 266 -16.82 33.37 -17.50
N ALA A 267 -17.07 34.50 -16.85
CA ALA A 267 -17.38 35.73 -17.54
C ALA A 267 -16.20 36.24 -18.40
N GLN A 268 -14.95 36.05 -17.93
CA GLN A 268 -13.76 36.35 -18.75
C GLN A 268 -13.64 35.39 -19.94
N PHE A 269 -13.97 34.12 -19.77
CA PHE A 269 -14.02 33.15 -20.85
C PHE A 269 -15.08 33.55 -21.89
N ALA A 270 -16.26 33.94 -21.44
CA ALA A 270 -17.32 34.47 -22.33
C ALA A 270 -16.83 35.68 -23.09
N ALA A 271 -16.21 36.67 -22.43
CA ALA A 271 -15.69 37.86 -23.08
C ALA A 271 -14.63 37.57 -24.16
N SER A 272 -13.89 36.46 -24.03
CA SER A 272 -12.92 36.06 -25.06
C SER A 272 -13.53 35.25 -26.21
N PHE A 273 -14.56 34.46 -25.91
CA PHE A 273 -15.22 33.56 -26.88
C PHE A 273 -16.39 34.15 -27.61
N ASP A 274 -17.24 34.96 -26.95
CA ASP A 274 -18.44 35.54 -27.50
C ASP A 274 -18.11 36.50 -28.67
N LYS A 275 -18.63 36.19 -29.83
CA LYS A 275 -18.37 36.96 -31.07
C LYS A 275 -19.61 37.01 -31.94
N ASP A 276 -19.74 38.08 -32.64
CA ASP A 276 -20.79 38.27 -33.66
C ASP A 276 -20.18 38.27 -35.06
N GLU A 277 -20.99 37.84 -36.04
CA GLU A 277 -20.64 37.87 -37.46
C GLU A 277 -19.27 37.22 -37.76
N THR A 278 -18.92 36.14 -37.02
CA THR A 278 -17.66 35.38 -37.21
C THR A 278 -17.91 34.14 -38.07
N PRO A 279 -16.91 33.65 -38.83
CA PRO A 279 -17.04 32.39 -39.58
C PRO A 279 -17.57 31.24 -38.74
N TYR A 280 -18.49 30.44 -39.30
CA TYR A 280 -18.86 29.19 -38.69
C TYR A 280 -17.66 28.26 -38.60
N LEU A 281 -17.41 27.68 -37.46
CA LEU A 281 -16.30 26.76 -37.21
C LEU A 281 -16.78 25.32 -37.40
N LEU A 282 -16.48 24.74 -38.57
CA LEU A 282 -16.80 23.35 -38.88
C LEU A 282 -15.67 22.42 -38.38
N THR A 283 -15.99 21.45 -37.58
CA THR A 283 -15.10 20.32 -37.34
C THR A 283 -15.26 19.33 -38.48
N THR A 284 -14.20 19.12 -39.27
CA THR A 284 -14.21 18.22 -40.43
C THR A 284 -14.17 16.76 -40.01
N TYR A 285 -14.34 15.85 -40.97
CA TYR A 285 -14.20 14.44 -40.76
C TYR A 285 -12.86 14.06 -40.10
N GLU A 286 -11.78 14.75 -40.45
CA GLU A 286 -10.44 14.51 -39.86
C GLU A 286 -10.24 15.18 -38.48
N GLY A 287 -11.28 15.79 -37.89
CA GLY A 287 -11.19 16.47 -36.61
C GLY A 287 -10.55 17.87 -36.69
N THR A 288 -10.20 18.36 -37.86
CA THR A 288 -9.67 19.74 -38.02
C THR A 288 -10.77 20.76 -38.02
N ILE A 289 -10.52 21.96 -37.47
CA ILE A 289 -11.49 23.05 -37.46
C ILE A 289 -11.26 23.95 -38.66
N LYS A 290 -12.27 24.06 -39.53
CA LYS A 290 -12.26 24.91 -40.73
C LYS A 290 -13.21 26.10 -40.55
N PRO A 291 -12.72 27.34 -40.62
CA PRO A 291 -13.61 28.53 -40.61
C PRO A 291 -14.31 28.67 -41.94
N LEU A 292 -15.65 28.62 -41.95
CA LEU A 292 -16.48 28.84 -43.14
C LEU A 292 -16.87 30.31 -43.21
N THR A 293 -16.06 31.12 -43.91
CA THR A 293 -16.22 32.57 -44.00
C THR A 293 -17.52 33.01 -44.70
N PHE A 294 -18.10 32.14 -45.53
CA PHE A 294 -19.38 32.35 -46.17
C PHE A 294 -20.60 32.08 -45.28
N LEU A 295 -20.38 31.64 -44.05
CA LEU A 295 -21.39 31.38 -43.03
C LEU A 295 -21.10 32.20 -41.77
N PRO A 296 -21.40 33.49 -41.74
CA PRO A 296 -21.26 34.27 -40.52
C PRO A 296 -22.29 33.82 -39.48
N CYS A 297 -21.80 33.61 -38.27
CA CYS A 297 -22.57 33.19 -37.10
C CYS A 297 -22.18 34.01 -35.86
N SER A 298 -23.02 33.99 -34.85
CA SER A 298 -22.73 34.54 -33.52
C SER A 298 -22.60 33.41 -32.53
N TYR A 299 -21.55 33.46 -31.73
CA TYR A 299 -21.26 32.48 -30.69
C TYR A 299 -21.46 33.07 -29.31
N ARG A 300 -22.03 32.32 -28.40
CA ARG A 300 -22.18 32.67 -26.98
C ARG A 300 -21.87 31.47 -26.10
N LEU A 301 -21.04 31.70 -25.11
CA LEU A 301 -20.76 30.71 -24.07
C LEU A 301 -22.01 30.48 -23.21
N ASP A 302 -22.41 29.27 -22.99
CA ASP A 302 -23.39 28.92 -21.94
C ASP A 302 -22.72 28.95 -20.59
N GLN A 303 -22.67 30.10 -19.94
CA GLN A 303 -22.01 30.32 -18.69
C GLN A 303 -22.60 29.46 -17.54
N ALA A 304 -23.92 29.23 -17.55
CA ALA A 304 -24.59 28.45 -16.53
C ALA A 304 -24.27 26.96 -16.66
N GLY A 305 -24.29 26.45 -17.89
CA GLY A 305 -23.89 25.07 -18.18
C GLY A 305 -22.43 24.82 -17.85
N LEU A 306 -21.53 25.74 -18.19
CA LEU A 306 -20.11 25.65 -17.87
C LEU A 306 -19.86 25.72 -16.36
N LEU A 307 -20.58 26.57 -15.63
CA LEU A 307 -20.51 26.66 -14.16
C LEU A 307 -20.76 25.30 -13.54
N THR A 308 -21.85 24.64 -13.90
CA THR A 308 -22.23 23.33 -13.37
C THR A 308 -21.14 22.26 -13.62
N LEU A 309 -20.54 22.24 -14.81
CA LEU A 309 -19.48 21.30 -15.17
C LEU A 309 -18.21 21.56 -14.38
N LEU A 310 -17.83 22.83 -14.20
CA LEU A 310 -16.63 23.18 -13.46
C LEU A 310 -16.79 23.00 -11.95
N GLU A 311 -17.98 23.23 -11.38
CA GLU A 311 -18.27 22.93 -9.97
C GLU A 311 -18.05 21.45 -9.65
N ASP A 312 -18.49 20.54 -10.52
CA ASP A 312 -18.26 19.11 -10.35
C ASP A 312 -16.77 18.76 -10.47
N SER A 313 -16.07 19.30 -11.47
CA SER A 313 -14.62 19.08 -11.65
C SER A 313 -13.79 19.60 -10.47
N LEU A 314 -14.10 20.82 -10.00
CA LEU A 314 -13.40 21.46 -8.88
C LEU A 314 -13.64 20.70 -7.56
N THR A 315 -14.87 20.26 -7.30
CA THR A 315 -15.20 19.50 -6.08
C THR A 315 -14.45 18.18 -6.03
N ARG A 316 -14.24 17.53 -7.18
CA ARG A 316 -13.48 16.28 -7.28
C ARG A 316 -11.98 16.47 -7.48
N LEU A 317 -11.51 17.71 -7.63
CA LEU A 317 -10.15 18.05 -8.06
C LEU A 317 -9.73 17.25 -9.31
N SER A 318 -10.63 17.19 -10.32
CA SER A 318 -10.32 16.58 -11.61
C SER A 318 -9.68 17.61 -12.54
N ALA A 319 -8.54 17.25 -13.13
CA ALA A 319 -7.86 18.04 -14.16
C ALA A 319 -8.33 17.66 -15.57
N ASP A 320 -9.37 16.85 -15.71
CA ASP A 320 -9.91 16.44 -16.99
C ASP A 320 -10.43 17.64 -17.78
N ALA A 321 -10.22 17.60 -19.10
CA ALA A 321 -10.72 18.66 -19.97
C ALA A 321 -12.26 18.72 -19.97
N VAL A 322 -12.79 19.93 -19.89
CA VAL A 322 -14.23 20.20 -19.92
C VAL A 322 -14.62 20.74 -21.30
N GLU A 323 -15.55 20.09 -21.95
CA GLU A 323 -16.17 20.59 -23.18
C GLU A 323 -17.21 21.65 -22.82
N ALA A 324 -16.89 22.92 -23.08
CA ALA A 324 -17.73 24.02 -22.67
C ALA A 324 -18.99 24.11 -23.58
N PRO A 325 -20.18 24.12 -22.98
CA PRO A 325 -21.40 24.32 -23.76
C PRO A 325 -21.47 25.74 -24.33
N TYR A 326 -21.92 25.84 -25.55
CA TYR A 326 -22.10 27.13 -26.23
C TYR A 326 -23.30 27.12 -27.16
N THR A 327 -23.76 28.28 -27.55
CA THR A 327 -24.74 28.45 -28.61
C THR A 327 -24.11 29.10 -29.83
N CYS A 328 -24.49 28.61 -31.00
CA CYS A 328 -24.19 29.25 -32.28
C CYS A 328 -25.51 29.66 -32.92
N THR A 329 -25.64 30.93 -33.29
CA THR A 329 -26.85 31.45 -33.96
C THR A 329 -26.48 32.09 -35.30
N ARG A 330 -27.40 32.00 -36.26
CA ARG A 330 -27.32 32.67 -37.54
C ARG A 330 -28.62 33.37 -37.84
N LYS A 331 -28.56 34.67 -38.14
CA LYS A 331 -29.73 35.51 -38.32
C LYS A 331 -30.74 35.45 -37.15
N GLY A 332 -30.22 35.27 -35.92
CA GLY A 332 -31.02 35.18 -34.71
C GLY A 332 -31.56 33.79 -34.36
N GLU A 333 -31.42 32.80 -35.24
CA GLU A 333 -31.91 31.45 -35.02
C GLU A 333 -30.75 30.49 -34.71
N PRO A 334 -30.94 29.44 -33.87
CA PRO A 334 -29.96 28.42 -33.65
C PRO A 334 -29.47 27.81 -34.95
N PHE A 335 -28.14 27.63 -35.06
CA PHE A 335 -27.55 27.12 -36.28
C PHE A 335 -26.47 26.10 -35.97
N SER A 336 -26.53 24.94 -36.61
CA SER A 336 -25.45 23.96 -36.64
C SER A 336 -25.48 23.20 -37.96
N ILE A 337 -24.29 22.85 -38.47
CA ILE A 337 -24.17 21.85 -39.53
C ILE A 337 -24.09 20.50 -38.83
N SER A 338 -25.20 19.77 -38.80
CA SER A 338 -25.36 18.50 -38.11
C SER A 338 -26.42 17.64 -38.77
N GLY A 339 -26.52 16.39 -38.36
CA GLY A 339 -27.52 15.44 -38.89
C GLY A 339 -27.13 14.90 -40.27
N THR A 340 -27.94 15.24 -41.31
CA THR A 340 -27.72 14.68 -42.67
C THR A 340 -27.16 15.77 -43.60
N TYR A 341 -25.91 15.64 -43.99
CA TYR A 341 -25.24 16.56 -44.90
C TYR A 341 -24.08 15.90 -45.65
N VAL A 342 -23.56 16.58 -46.66
CA VAL A 342 -22.34 16.18 -47.38
C VAL A 342 -21.28 17.26 -47.19
N GLU A 343 -20.11 16.86 -46.74
CA GLU A 343 -18.90 17.67 -46.70
C GLU A 343 -18.04 17.35 -47.91
N VAL A 344 -17.59 18.39 -48.64
CA VAL A 344 -16.63 18.23 -49.74
C VAL A 344 -15.41 19.09 -49.45
N ASP A 345 -14.30 18.48 -49.10
CA ASP A 345 -13.00 19.16 -48.95
C ASP A 345 -12.31 19.22 -50.34
N ILE A 346 -12.36 20.39 -50.96
CA ILE A 346 -11.74 20.60 -52.27
C ILE A 346 -10.23 20.55 -52.22
N GLN A 347 -9.61 20.88 -51.07
CA GLN A 347 -8.14 20.81 -50.92
C GLN A 347 -7.64 19.37 -50.78
N GLN A 348 -8.37 18.59 -50.01
CA GLN A 348 -8.06 17.17 -49.84
C GLN A 348 -8.63 16.29 -50.93
N GLN A 349 -9.54 16.83 -51.74
CA GLN A 349 -10.30 16.09 -52.77
C GLN A 349 -11.03 14.87 -52.19
N GLN A 350 -11.72 15.10 -51.07
CA GLN A 350 -12.49 14.11 -50.34
C GLN A 350 -13.93 14.56 -50.13
N MET A 351 -14.82 13.60 -50.08
CA MET A 351 -16.23 13.79 -49.77
C MET A 351 -16.64 12.86 -48.62
N THR A 352 -17.35 13.44 -47.63
CA THR A 352 -17.94 12.68 -46.54
C THR A 352 -19.44 12.91 -46.50
N TYR A 353 -20.21 11.83 -46.53
CA TYR A 353 -21.65 11.89 -46.35
C TYR A 353 -22.03 11.48 -44.95
N TYR A 354 -22.70 12.35 -44.25
CA TYR A 354 -23.24 12.12 -42.92
C TYR A 354 -24.75 11.92 -43.01
N LYS A 355 -25.26 10.92 -42.31
CA LYS A 355 -26.68 10.70 -42.08
C LYS A 355 -26.97 10.61 -40.58
N ASP A 356 -27.83 11.46 -40.09
CA ASP A 356 -28.21 11.55 -38.68
C ASP A 356 -26.96 11.66 -37.73
N GLY A 357 -25.90 12.31 -38.22
CA GLY A 357 -24.65 12.53 -37.52
C GLY A 357 -23.61 11.42 -37.69
N GLU A 358 -23.98 10.31 -38.32
CA GLU A 358 -23.06 9.20 -38.58
C GLU A 358 -22.49 9.25 -39.99
N VAL A 359 -21.22 8.91 -40.14
CA VAL A 359 -20.53 8.81 -41.44
C VAL A 359 -20.98 7.53 -42.15
N LEU A 360 -21.67 7.70 -43.30
CA LEU A 360 -22.04 6.59 -44.15
C LEU A 360 -21.09 6.37 -45.32
N VAL A 361 -20.55 7.46 -45.90
CA VAL A 361 -19.59 7.38 -47.01
C VAL A 361 -18.48 8.37 -46.76
N HIS A 362 -17.25 7.90 -46.92
CA HIS A 362 -16.05 8.73 -47.01
C HIS A 362 -15.25 8.23 -48.18
N THR A 363 -14.97 9.14 -49.14
CA THR A 363 -14.36 8.73 -50.41
C THR A 363 -13.56 9.87 -51.04
N ASP A 364 -12.56 9.50 -51.81
CA ASP A 364 -11.86 10.40 -52.70
C ASP A 364 -12.78 10.83 -53.82
N VAL A 365 -12.64 12.09 -54.25
CA VAL A 365 -13.44 12.69 -55.33
C VAL A 365 -12.54 13.45 -56.29
N VAL A 366 -13.08 13.87 -57.43
CA VAL A 366 -12.45 14.87 -58.31
C VAL A 366 -13.41 16.04 -58.50
N THR A 367 -13.02 17.19 -57.99
CA THR A 367 -13.79 18.43 -58.14
C THR A 367 -13.46 19.17 -59.43
N GLY A 368 -14.03 20.36 -59.60
CA GLY A 368 -13.80 21.22 -60.77
C GLY A 368 -12.32 21.54 -61.01
N ARG A 369 -11.90 21.58 -62.29
CA ARG A 369 -10.53 21.91 -62.67
C ARG A 369 -10.16 23.32 -62.23
N LYS A 370 -9.07 23.42 -61.48
CA LYS A 370 -8.52 24.64 -60.93
C LYS A 370 -8.26 25.70 -61.98
N GLY A 371 -8.74 26.94 -61.76
CA GLY A 371 -8.45 28.06 -62.62
C GLY A 371 -9.38 28.21 -63.81
N GLY A 372 -10.67 27.91 -63.65
CA GLY A 372 -11.69 28.19 -64.68
C GLY A 372 -12.96 27.36 -64.57
N TYR A 373 -12.83 26.18 -63.93
CA TYR A 373 -13.96 25.29 -63.68
C TYR A 373 -14.08 24.93 -62.22
N ASP A 374 -13.62 25.80 -61.33
CA ASP A 374 -13.56 25.53 -59.90
C ASP A 374 -14.96 25.17 -59.37
N THR A 375 -15.05 24.16 -58.55
CA THR A 375 -16.28 23.86 -57.78
C THR A 375 -16.59 25.02 -56.86
N PRO A 376 -17.81 25.60 -56.93
CA PRO A 376 -18.15 26.76 -56.10
C PRO A 376 -18.17 26.34 -54.62
N THR A 377 -17.42 27.10 -53.78
CA THR A 377 -17.43 26.94 -52.34
C THR A 377 -18.65 27.59 -51.72
N GLY A 378 -19.27 26.98 -50.75
CA GLY A 378 -20.46 27.52 -50.12
C GLY A 378 -21.20 26.51 -49.25
N TYR A 379 -22.31 26.99 -48.67
CA TYR A 379 -23.30 26.16 -48.00
C TYR A 379 -24.54 26.09 -48.87
N TYR A 380 -24.86 24.91 -49.37
CA TYR A 380 -25.90 24.67 -50.34
C TYR A 380 -26.92 23.67 -49.81
N GLN A 381 -28.15 23.78 -50.30
CA GLN A 381 -29.16 22.74 -50.13
C GLN A 381 -29.20 21.88 -51.39
N VAL A 382 -29.44 20.60 -51.24
CA VAL A 382 -29.73 19.71 -52.35
C VAL A 382 -30.99 20.22 -53.05
N GLN A 383 -30.85 20.57 -54.33
CA GLN A 383 -31.92 21.13 -55.13
C GLN A 383 -32.64 20.08 -55.96
N THR A 384 -31.87 19.10 -56.46
CA THR A 384 -32.38 18.01 -57.29
C THR A 384 -31.71 16.71 -56.95
N HIS A 385 -32.47 15.62 -57.07
CA HIS A 385 -31.99 14.27 -56.97
C HIS A 385 -32.61 13.46 -58.11
N SER A 386 -31.77 12.97 -59.01
CA SER A 386 -32.25 12.25 -60.21
C SER A 386 -31.42 11.05 -60.48
N PRO A 387 -31.99 9.84 -60.46
CA PRO A 387 -31.33 8.66 -60.96
C PRO A 387 -31.34 8.63 -62.52
N ASN A 388 -30.30 8.10 -63.12
CA ASN A 388 -30.16 7.89 -64.58
C ASN A 388 -30.30 9.22 -65.38
N ALA A 389 -29.42 10.17 -65.14
CA ALA A 389 -29.41 11.48 -65.79
C ALA A 389 -28.42 11.59 -66.94
N TRP A 390 -28.74 12.39 -67.90
CA TRP A 390 -27.79 12.79 -68.96
C TRP A 390 -27.29 14.22 -68.64
N LEU A 391 -25.97 14.32 -68.50
CA LEU A 391 -25.34 15.62 -68.34
C LEU A 391 -24.83 16.08 -69.68
N THR A 392 -25.28 17.25 -70.11
CA THR A 392 -24.96 17.80 -71.46
C THR A 392 -24.31 19.19 -71.26
N GLY A 393 -23.12 19.37 -71.83
CA GLY A 393 -22.41 20.62 -71.94
C GLY A 393 -22.09 20.93 -73.42
N PRO A 394 -21.38 22.05 -73.68
CA PRO A 394 -21.04 22.46 -75.01
C PRO A 394 -20.31 21.42 -75.85
N ASP A 395 -19.49 20.61 -75.20
CA ASP A 395 -18.52 19.66 -75.80
C ASP A 395 -18.64 18.23 -75.26
N TYR A 396 -19.63 17.95 -74.40
CA TYR A 396 -19.82 16.61 -73.84
C TYR A 396 -21.32 16.27 -73.66
N ARG A 397 -21.56 14.95 -73.68
CA ARG A 397 -22.82 14.35 -73.22
C ARG A 397 -22.51 13.01 -72.59
N VAL A 398 -22.65 12.94 -71.26
CA VAL A 398 -22.32 11.76 -70.46
C VAL A 398 -23.54 11.31 -69.67
N PHE A 399 -23.65 10.01 -69.50
CA PHE A 399 -24.67 9.37 -68.67
C PHE A 399 -24.12 9.15 -67.28
N VAL A 400 -24.93 9.47 -66.28
CA VAL A 400 -24.61 9.20 -64.86
C VAL A 400 -25.77 8.45 -64.22
N LYS A 401 -25.45 7.51 -63.33
CA LYS A 401 -26.45 6.73 -62.59
C LYS A 401 -27.09 7.54 -61.48
N TYR A 402 -26.33 8.44 -60.88
CA TYR A 402 -26.74 9.22 -59.73
C TYR A 402 -26.39 10.70 -59.96
N TRP A 403 -27.37 11.58 -59.74
CA TRP A 403 -27.20 13.03 -59.83
C TRP A 403 -27.79 13.69 -58.59
N VAL A 404 -26.99 14.46 -57.86
CA VAL A 404 -27.40 15.28 -56.70
C VAL A 404 -26.98 16.71 -57.00
N GLY A 405 -27.90 17.50 -57.52
CA GLY A 405 -27.68 18.92 -57.83
C GLY A 405 -27.73 19.79 -56.59
N PHE A 406 -26.72 20.63 -56.38
CA PHE A 406 -26.64 21.50 -55.21
C PHE A 406 -26.63 23.00 -55.56
N TYR A 407 -26.11 23.38 -56.72
CA TYR A 407 -26.07 24.79 -57.12
C TYR A 407 -26.07 24.94 -58.63
N LEU A 408 -27.05 25.66 -59.20
CA LEU A 408 -27.18 25.89 -60.68
C LEU A 408 -27.00 24.55 -61.45
N ALA A 409 -25.96 24.46 -62.27
CA ALA A 409 -25.62 23.28 -63.05
C ALA A 409 -24.57 22.38 -62.37
N TYR A 410 -24.24 22.64 -61.09
CA TYR A 410 -23.26 21.87 -60.35
C TYR A 410 -23.92 20.81 -59.47
N GLY A 411 -23.36 19.63 -59.46
CA GLY A 411 -23.87 18.51 -58.68
C GLY A 411 -22.78 17.52 -58.27
N ILE A 412 -23.15 16.61 -57.40
CA ILE A 412 -22.37 15.40 -57.05
C ILE A 412 -22.92 14.28 -57.93
N HIS A 413 -22.04 13.51 -58.57
CA HIS A 413 -22.47 12.42 -59.43
C HIS A 413 -21.36 11.36 -59.64
N ASP A 414 -21.73 10.14 -59.96
CA ASP A 414 -20.82 9.09 -60.34
C ASP A 414 -20.06 9.46 -61.63
N ALA A 415 -18.82 8.99 -61.74
CA ALA A 415 -17.96 9.24 -62.87
C ALA A 415 -17.29 7.91 -63.34
N SER A 416 -18.09 7.07 -63.99
CA SER A 416 -17.67 5.74 -64.45
C SER A 416 -16.51 5.74 -65.47
N TRP A 417 -16.27 6.90 -66.08
CA TRP A 417 -15.14 7.14 -67.01
C TRP A 417 -13.80 7.41 -66.30
N ARG A 418 -13.81 7.56 -64.98
CA ARG A 418 -12.60 7.78 -64.16
C ARG A 418 -12.22 6.52 -63.40
N THR A 419 -10.93 6.26 -63.39
CA THR A 419 -10.34 5.14 -62.62
C THR A 419 -9.57 5.61 -61.39
N GLU A 420 -9.30 6.91 -61.29
CA GLU A 420 -8.52 7.52 -60.22
C GLU A 420 -9.23 8.75 -59.67
N PHE A 421 -9.27 8.87 -58.37
CA PHE A 421 -9.87 9.96 -57.61
C PHE A 421 -8.89 10.51 -56.59
N GLY A 422 -9.15 11.68 -56.04
CA GLY A 422 -8.34 12.29 -54.99
C GLY A 422 -7.08 12.99 -55.49
N GLY A 423 -6.29 13.48 -54.53
CA GLY A 423 -5.00 14.11 -54.74
C GLY A 423 -5.03 15.34 -55.64
N GLU A 424 -4.07 15.50 -56.52
CA GLU A 424 -3.92 16.68 -57.40
C GLU A 424 -4.67 16.55 -58.76
N LYS A 425 -5.48 15.53 -58.94
CA LYS A 425 -6.22 15.31 -60.19
C LYS A 425 -7.01 16.51 -60.65
N TYR A 426 -7.67 17.24 -59.73
CA TYR A 426 -8.46 18.44 -60.04
C TYR A 426 -7.66 19.60 -60.64
N ILE A 427 -6.32 19.58 -60.49
CA ILE A 427 -5.46 20.64 -61.03
C ILE A 427 -5.38 20.54 -62.54
N TYR A 428 -5.22 19.35 -63.10
CA TYR A 428 -4.96 19.12 -64.53
C TYR A 428 -6.06 18.33 -65.26
N ASP A 429 -6.82 17.49 -64.53
CA ASP A 429 -7.87 16.63 -65.06
C ASP A 429 -9.15 16.73 -64.21
N GLY A 430 -9.48 17.95 -63.73
CA GLY A 430 -10.70 18.23 -63.00
C GLY A 430 -11.96 18.21 -63.85
N SER A 431 -13.12 18.17 -63.18
CA SER A 431 -14.43 18.28 -63.81
C SER A 431 -14.71 19.73 -64.34
N HIS A 432 -15.87 19.96 -64.90
CA HIS A 432 -16.37 21.30 -65.22
C HIS A 432 -17.07 21.99 -64.02
N GLY A 433 -16.72 21.56 -62.79
CA GLY A 433 -17.23 22.16 -61.54
C GLY A 433 -18.10 21.22 -60.70
N CYS A 434 -18.52 20.09 -61.25
CA CYS A 434 -19.20 19.06 -60.49
C CYS A 434 -18.23 18.29 -59.57
N VAL A 435 -18.74 17.60 -58.57
CA VAL A 435 -18.01 16.68 -57.73
C VAL A 435 -18.19 15.26 -58.29
N ASN A 436 -17.12 14.74 -58.89
CA ASN A 436 -17.11 13.42 -59.46
C ASN A 436 -16.76 12.41 -58.38
N THR A 437 -17.63 11.42 -58.16
CA THR A 437 -17.43 10.35 -57.19
C THR A 437 -17.17 9.01 -57.87
N PRO A 438 -16.49 8.07 -57.21
CA PRO A 438 -16.53 6.65 -57.60
C PRO A 438 -17.98 6.16 -57.66
N GLU A 439 -18.28 5.27 -58.60
CA GLU A 439 -19.64 4.71 -58.75
C GLU A 439 -20.08 3.90 -57.52
N ALA A 440 -19.11 3.37 -56.76
CA ALA A 440 -19.35 2.55 -55.59
C ALA A 440 -19.68 3.42 -54.32
N ALA A 441 -19.41 4.72 -54.37
CA ALA A 441 -19.70 5.65 -53.28
C ALA A 441 -21.09 6.26 -53.44
#